data_1d4a0ae79e715d2550494998cbf94a02
#
_entry.id   1d4a0ae79e715d2550494998cbf94a02
#
_cell.length_a   1.000
_cell.length_b   1.000
_cell.length_c   1.000
_cell.angle_alpha   90.00
_cell.angle_beta   90.00
_cell.angle_gamma   90.00
#
_symmetry.space_group_name_H-M   'P 1'
#
loop_
_entity.id
_entity.type
_entity.pdbx_description
1 polymer ?
#
loop_
_entity_poly.entity_id
_entity_poly.type
_entity_poly.pdbx_seq_one_letter_code
_entity_poly.pdbx_strand_id
1 'polypeptide(L)' 'MEKCFNCNTELSKDDVALCKKMLGKKIKQFFCREHLAEVLDTDVETLTDKVEQFKEEGCTLFL' A
#
# COMPACT_ATOMS: atom_id res chain seq x y z
N MET A 1 6.87 9.95 -8.39
CA MET A 1 6.07 8.99 -7.62
C MET A 1 6.97 8.03 -6.86
N GLU A 2 6.45 7.43 -5.83
CA GLU A 2 7.23 6.50 -5.02
C GLU A 2 7.44 5.18 -5.74
N LYS A 3 8.52 4.50 -5.38
CA LYS A 3 8.86 3.19 -5.94
C LYS A 3 9.05 2.18 -4.82
N CYS A 4 8.84 0.91 -5.16
CA CYS A 4 9.04 -0.18 -4.21
C CYS A 4 10.49 -0.23 -3.75
N PHE A 5 10.70 -0.28 -2.46
CA PHE A 5 12.04 -0.34 -1.86
C PHE A 5 12.78 -1.61 -2.29
N ASN A 6 12.06 -2.72 -2.42
CA ASN A 6 12.69 -4.01 -2.74
C ASN A 6 12.94 -4.25 -4.22
N CYS A 7 12.01 -3.86 -5.09
CA CYS A 7 12.12 -4.17 -6.52
C CYS A 7 12.14 -2.95 -7.42
N ASN A 8 12.03 -1.76 -6.83
CA ASN A 8 12.10 -0.49 -7.54
C ASN A 8 10.99 -0.30 -8.58
N THR A 9 9.91 -1.06 -8.45
CA THR A 9 8.73 -0.93 -9.31
C THR A 9 8.00 0.37 -8.98
N GLU A 10 7.57 1.08 -10.01
CA GLU A 10 6.81 2.31 -9.80
C GLU A 10 5.47 2.01 -9.14
N LEU A 11 5.16 2.74 -8.07
CA LEU A 11 3.96 2.51 -7.29
C LEU A 11 2.85 3.47 -7.71
N SER A 12 1.62 2.96 -7.70
CA SER A 12 0.45 3.78 -7.93
C SER A 12 0.10 4.55 -6.66
N LYS A 13 -0.80 5.53 -6.81
CA LYS A 13 -1.31 6.28 -5.67
C LYS A 13 -1.94 5.35 -4.61
N ASP A 14 -2.64 4.33 -5.06
CA ASP A 14 -3.27 3.37 -4.16
C ASP A 14 -2.23 2.57 -3.37
N ASP A 15 -1.15 2.15 -4.03
CA ASP A 15 -0.08 1.41 -3.35
C ASP A 15 0.59 2.26 -2.29
N VAL A 16 0.89 3.51 -2.61
CA VAL A 16 1.50 4.44 -1.65
C VAL A 16 0.56 4.68 -0.47
N ALA A 17 -0.71 4.92 -0.75
CA ALA A 17 -1.70 5.15 0.30
C ALA A 17 -1.88 3.93 1.18
N LEU A 18 -1.87 2.74 0.58
CA LEU A 18 -1.98 1.49 1.33
C LEU A 18 -0.79 1.33 2.29
N CYS A 19 0.42 1.60 1.83
CA CYS A 19 1.60 1.55 2.68
C CYS A 19 1.47 2.51 3.86
N LYS A 20 1.03 3.73 3.62
CA LYS A 20 0.83 4.71 4.69
C LYS A 20 -0.25 4.27 5.68
N LYS A 21 -1.30 3.62 5.18
CA LYS A 21 -2.39 3.15 6.02
C LYS A 21 -1.98 1.97 6.89
N MET A 22 -1.23 1.03 6.32
CA MET A 22 -0.86 -0.21 7.00
C MET A 22 0.39 -0.08 7.86
N LEU A 23 1.35 0.73 7.42
CA LEU A 23 2.64 0.87 8.11
C LEU A 23 2.78 2.20 8.86
N GLY A 24 1.88 3.15 8.61
CA GLY A 24 1.91 4.46 9.24
C GLY A 24 2.33 5.56 8.29
N LYS A 25 1.95 6.80 8.62
CA LYS A 25 2.21 7.97 7.76
C LYS A 25 3.67 8.41 7.77
N LYS A 26 4.43 7.97 8.76
CA LYS A 26 5.82 8.41 8.93
C LYS A 26 6.84 7.50 8.22
N ILE A 27 6.38 6.50 7.51
CA ILE A 27 7.28 5.60 6.80
C ILE A 27 8.04 6.35 5.70
N LYS A 28 9.29 5.97 5.50
CA LYS A 28 10.13 6.54 4.46
C LYS A 28 10.29 5.62 3.26
N GLN A 29 9.89 4.37 3.41
CA GLN A 29 10.03 3.34 2.39
C GLN A 29 8.67 2.80 2.04
N PHE A 30 8.43 2.61 0.75
CA PHE A 30 7.17 2.09 0.26
C PHE A 30 7.41 0.78 -0.47
N PHE A 31 6.40 -0.05 -0.52
CA PHE A 31 6.50 -1.37 -1.13
C PHE A 31 5.35 -1.58 -2.11
N CYS A 32 5.59 -2.37 -3.15
CA CYS A 32 4.51 -2.81 -4.00
C CYS A 32 3.64 -3.80 -3.22
N ARG A 33 2.45 -4.12 -3.75
CA ARG A 33 1.54 -5.00 -3.03
C ARG A 33 2.16 -6.34 -2.68
N GLU A 34 2.94 -6.91 -3.59
CA GLU A 34 3.58 -8.19 -3.36
C GLU A 34 4.55 -8.14 -2.18
N HIS A 35 5.41 -7.15 -2.16
CA HIS A 35 6.39 -7.01 -1.07
C HIS A 35 5.72 -6.53 0.22
N LEU A 36 4.72 -5.69 0.11
CA LEU A 36 3.96 -5.26 1.28
C LEU A 36 3.25 -6.45 1.92
N ALA A 37 2.70 -7.34 1.10
CA ALA A 37 2.08 -8.56 1.59
C ALA A 37 3.07 -9.42 2.38
N GLU A 38 4.30 -9.52 1.90
CA GLU A 38 5.36 -10.24 2.61
C GLU A 38 5.70 -9.57 3.94
N VAL A 39 5.82 -8.25 3.94
CA VAL A 39 6.13 -7.48 5.15
C VAL A 39 5.04 -7.66 6.21
N LEU A 40 3.79 -7.70 5.79
CA LEU A 40 2.63 -7.82 6.68
C LEU A 40 2.21 -9.26 6.93
N ASP A 41 2.90 -10.22 6.31
CA ASP A 41 2.58 -11.65 6.40
C ASP A 41 1.14 -11.93 5.95
N THR A 42 0.77 -11.41 4.80
CA THR A 42 -0.57 -11.55 4.23
C THR A 42 -0.49 -11.77 2.71
N ASP A 43 -1.63 -11.74 2.03
CA ASP A 43 -1.74 -11.96 0.60
C ASP A 43 -2.00 -10.66 -0.16
N VAL A 44 -1.57 -10.62 -1.43
CA VAL A 44 -1.90 -9.50 -2.33
C VAL A 44 -3.42 -9.33 -2.45
N GLU A 45 -4.13 -10.43 -2.54
CA GLU A 45 -5.60 -10.41 -2.63
C GLU A 45 -6.21 -9.72 -1.42
N THR A 46 -5.72 -10.03 -0.21
CA THR A 46 -6.18 -9.38 1.01
C THR A 46 -5.92 -7.88 0.97
N LEU A 47 -4.75 -7.48 0.48
CA LEU A 47 -4.42 -6.05 0.36
C LEU A 47 -5.31 -5.35 -0.64
N THR A 48 -5.64 -6.00 -1.74
CA THR A 48 -6.56 -5.44 -2.75
C THR A 48 -7.94 -5.20 -2.14
N ASP A 49 -8.43 -6.17 -1.37
CA ASP A 49 -9.70 -6.02 -0.66
C ASP A 49 -9.66 -4.83 0.31
N LYS A 50 -8.54 -4.66 1.02
CA LYS A 50 -8.38 -3.53 1.94
C LYS A 50 -8.41 -2.20 1.21
N VAL A 51 -7.78 -2.11 0.04
CA VAL A 51 -7.80 -0.88 -0.76
C VAL A 51 -9.23 -0.51 -1.12
N GLU A 52 -10.01 -1.48 -1.61
CA GLU A 52 -11.41 -1.24 -1.96
C GLU A 52 -12.22 -0.82 -0.74
N GLN A 53 -12.02 -1.47 0.38
CA GLN A 53 -12.72 -1.15 1.61
C GLN A 53 -12.43 0.28 2.07
N PHE A 54 -11.16 0.67 2.04
CA PHE A 54 -10.76 2.02 2.46
C PHE A 54 -11.36 3.08 1.54
N LYS A 55 -11.43 2.81 0.24
CA LYS A 55 -12.04 3.72 -0.72
C LYS A 55 -13.54 3.89 -0.45
N GLU A 56 -14.23 2.81 -0.13
CA GLU A 56 -15.65 2.86 0.20
C GLU A 56 -15.91 3.64 1.47
N GLU A 57 -15.00 3.56 2.43
CA GLU A 57 -15.09 4.30 3.68
C GLU A 57 -14.78 5.79 3.50
N GLY A 58 -14.34 6.20 2.31
CA GLY A 58 -13.98 7.58 2.04
C GLY A 58 -12.65 8.00 2.66
N CYS A 59 -11.72 7.07 2.78
CA CYS A 59 -10.40 7.36 3.34
C CYS A 59 -9.68 8.41 2.49
N THR A 60 -9.26 9.50 3.10
CA THR A 60 -8.62 10.63 2.39
C THR A 60 -7.30 10.24 1.73
N LEU A 61 -6.62 9.22 2.23
CA LEU A 61 -5.38 8.74 1.62
C LEU A 61 -5.58 8.18 0.22
N PHE A 62 -6.81 7.79 -0.11
CA PHE A 62 -7.15 7.18 -1.40
C PHE A 62 -7.92 8.12 -2.33
N LEU A 63 -8.11 9.35 -1.93
CA LEU A 63 -8.83 10.36 -2.75
C LEU A 63 -7.91 11.18 -3.67
#